data_a7607b7ba40d988fcb96a7082d06a4db
#
_entry.id   a7607b7ba40d988fcb96a7082d06a4db
#
_cell.length_a   1.000
_cell.length_b   1.000
_cell.length_c   1.000
_cell.angle_alpha   90.00
_cell.angle_beta   90.00
_cell.angle_gamma   90.00
#
_symmetry.space_group_name_H-M   'P 1'
#
loop_
_entity.id
_entity.type
_entity.pdbx_description
1 polymer ?
#
loop_
_entity_poly.entity_id
_entity_poly.type
_entity_poly.pdbx_seq_one_letter_code
_entity_poly.pdbx_strand_id
1 'polypeptide(L)'
;MKIFKAACVALAMLTTASAGHAQSALQNILSSGKLQVGTTGDWNPMTMKDPATDGYTGYDIDVMTTLAADLGVEVEFVPTDWKTLVSGVTAGKYQITGSASISPARAKAAGYSQSYFSLATVPLVRSDSGDKFKDWADLDKPDVTVAATLGTTQEKQVVEFFPSAQHKIVEAPARDFQEVLAGRADAHITSNVEALKLVEQYPDLKIVPVSAPRAKTPIAMLLPQDDQVWINYINTWIALKKEAGFFDDLGKKWRLTE
;
A
#
# COMPACT_ATOMS: atom_id res chain seq x y z
N MET A 1 56.13 -1.68 -65.37
CA MET A 1 56.03 -0.91 -64.12
C MET A 1 54.63 -0.32 -64.07
N LYS A 2 53.70 -1.08 -63.49
CA LYS A 2 52.26 -0.63 -63.32
C LYS A 2 51.90 -0.75 -61.88
N ILE A 3 51.61 0.38 -61.24
CA ILE A 3 51.25 0.54 -59.85
C ILE A 3 49.75 0.26 -59.75
N PHE A 4 49.37 -0.82 -59.05
CA PHE A 4 47.99 -1.07 -58.68
C PHE A 4 47.67 -0.29 -57.45
N LYS A 5 46.71 0.65 -57.52
CA LYS A 5 46.13 1.31 -56.38
C LYS A 5 44.97 0.43 -55.86
N ALA A 6 45.14 -0.17 -54.70
CA ALA A 6 44.06 -0.82 -53.95
C ALA A 6 43.26 0.23 -53.21
N ALA A 7 41.99 0.39 -53.56
CA ALA A 7 41.04 1.24 -52.85
C ALA A 7 40.37 0.36 -51.75
N CYS A 8 40.70 0.60 -50.47
CA CYS A 8 39.98 0.05 -49.35
C CYS A 8 38.69 0.82 -49.14
N VAL A 9 37.57 0.23 -49.50
CA VAL A 9 36.23 0.71 -49.12
C VAL A 9 35.94 0.22 -47.71
N ALA A 10 36.11 1.08 -46.74
CA ALA A 10 35.67 0.83 -45.37
C ALA A 10 34.14 1.02 -45.29
N LEU A 11 33.41 -0.09 -45.30
CA LEU A 11 31.97 -0.12 -45.05
C LEU A 11 31.74 0.10 -43.56
N ALA A 12 31.46 1.33 -43.14
CA ALA A 12 31.05 1.65 -41.78
C ALA A 12 29.63 1.07 -41.54
N MET A 13 29.54 -0.07 -40.87
CA MET A 13 28.28 -0.55 -40.33
C MET A 13 27.85 0.38 -39.18
N LEU A 14 26.96 1.30 -39.48
CA LEU A 14 26.20 2.00 -38.45
C LEU A 14 25.27 0.98 -37.79
N THR A 15 25.71 0.37 -36.69
CA THR A 15 24.83 -0.32 -35.78
C THR A 15 23.96 0.76 -35.10
N THR A 16 22.76 0.97 -35.59
CA THR A 16 21.73 1.69 -34.87
C THR A 16 21.42 0.86 -33.63
N ALA A 17 22.04 1.21 -32.50
CA ALA A 17 21.58 0.74 -31.21
C ALA A 17 20.15 1.27 -31.03
N SER A 18 19.17 0.45 -31.37
CA SER A 18 17.79 0.68 -30.90
C SER A 18 17.88 0.75 -29.38
N ALA A 19 17.77 1.95 -28.81
CA ALA A 19 17.50 2.11 -27.40
C ALA A 19 16.18 1.37 -27.15
N GLY A 20 16.28 0.12 -26.71
CA GLY A 20 15.13 -0.66 -26.31
C GLY A 20 14.49 0.09 -25.15
N HIS A 21 13.46 0.87 -25.42
CA HIS A 21 12.62 1.39 -24.37
C HIS A 21 12.02 0.16 -23.71
N ALA A 22 12.28 -0.01 -22.40
CA ALA A 22 11.62 -1.05 -21.64
C ALA A 22 10.11 -0.91 -21.90
N GLN A 23 9.48 -2.00 -22.33
CA GLN A 23 8.06 -1.99 -22.65
C GLN A 23 7.29 -1.61 -21.38
N SER A 24 6.38 -0.63 -21.49
CA SER A 24 5.57 -0.17 -20.36
C SER A 24 4.73 -1.33 -19.78
N ALA A 25 4.52 -1.32 -18.46
CA ALA A 25 3.63 -2.25 -17.79
C ALA A 25 2.24 -2.27 -18.43
N LEU A 26 1.71 -1.13 -18.87
CA LEU A 26 0.44 -1.06 -19.60
C LEU A 26 0.44 -1.97 -20.84
N GLN A 27 1.49 -1.90 -21.67
CA GLN A 27 1.58 -2.72 -22.88
C GLN A 27 1.73 -4.21 -22.53
N ASN A 28 2.50 -4.53 -21.49
CA ASN A 28 2.68 -5.90 -21.00
C ASN A 28 1.36 -6.48 -20.47
N ILE A 29 0.59 -5.70 -19.71
CA ILE A 29 -0.73 -6.08 -19.19
C ILE A 29 -1.69 -6.36 -20.35
N LEU A 30 -1.80 -5.45 -21.32
CA LEU A 30 -2.70 -5.60 -22.47
C LEU A 30 -2.32 -6.80 -23.35
N SER A 31 -1.03 -7.06 -23.55
CA SER A 31 -0.57 -8.18 -24.36
C SER A 31 -0.66 -9.54 -23.67
N SER A 32 -0.47 -9.59 -22.35
CA SER A 32 -0.61 -10.82 -21.56
C SER A 32 -2.05 -11.14 -21.19
N GLY A 33 -2.95 -10.14 -21.25
CA GLY A 33 -4.34 -10.26 -20.77
C GLY A 33 -4.46 -10.34 -19.25
N LYS A 34 -3.41 -9.95 -18.48
CA LYS A 34 -3.39 -10.06 -17.02
C LYS A 34 -2.84 -8.82 -16.33
N LEU A 35 -3.54 -8.38 -15.28
CA LEU A 35 -3.07 -7.38 -14.32
C LEU A 35 -2.67 -8.08 -13.02
N GLN A 36 -1.38 -8.10 -12.70
CA GLN A 36 -0.89 -8.61 -11.42
C GLN A 36 -0.87 -7.50 -10.37
N VAL A 37 -1.53 -7.74 -9.25
CA VAL A 37 -1.71 -6.78 -8.15
C VAL A 37 -1.10 -7.33 -6.87
N GLY A 38 -0.10 -6.65 -6.33
CA GLY A 38 0.45 -6.99 -5.00
C GLY A 38 -0.55 -6.65 -3.89
N THR A 39 -0.92 -7.65 -3.06
CA THR A 39 -1.86 -7.46 -1.96
C THR A 39 -1.41 -8.16 -0.69
N THR A 40 -1.58 -7.50 0.47
CA THR A 40 -1.17 -8.06 1.77
C THR A 40 -2.23 -8.98 2.37
N GLY A 41 -3.50 -8.74 2.08
CA GLY A 41 -4.62 -9.55 2.56
C GLY A 41 -4.86 -9.49 4.07
N ASP A 42 -4.34 -8.48 4.75
CA ASP A 42 -4.33 -8.37 6.20
C ASP A 42 -4.81 -7.01 6.74
N TRP A 43 -5.38 -6.16 5.90
CA TRP A 43 -5.81 -4.80 6.24
C TRP A 43 -7.31 -4.60 6.01
N ASN A 44 -8.12 -4.91 7.02
CA ASN A 44 -9.59 -4.76 6.99
C ASN A 44 -9.99 -3.27 7.11
N PRO A 45 -10.86 -2.73 6.24
CA PRO A 45 -11.61 -3.38 5.17
C PRO A 45 -10.97 -3.21 3.78
N MET A 46 -9.71 -2.77 3.67
CA MET A 46 -9.06 -2.47 2.40
C MET A 46 -8.73 -3.75 1.62
N THR A 47 -8.08 -4.71 2.27
CA THR A 47 -7.74 -6.00 1.68
C THR A 47 -7.75 -7.09 2.75
N MET A 48 -8.53 -8.13 2.51
CA MET A 48 -8.69 -9.26 3.42
C MET A 48 -8.55 -10.56 2.65
N LYS A 49 -7.72 -11.47 3.16
CA LYS A 49 -7.58 -12.82 2.63
C LYS A 49 -8.48 -13.77 3.41
N ASP A 50 -9.31 -14.53 2.72
CA ASP A 50 -10.10 -15.60 3.31
C ASP A 50 -9.24 -16.89 3.39
N PRO A 51 -8.88 -17.37 4.58
CA PRO A 51 -8.05 -18.56 4.72
C PRO A 51 -8.74 -19.85 4.25
N ALA A 52 -10.06 -19.87 4.16
CA ALA A 52 -10.80 -21.05 3.73
C ALA A 52 -10.84 -21.22 2.21
N THR A 53 -10.91 -20.10 1.46
CA THR A 53 -11.02 -20.10 0.01
C THR A 53 -9.76 -19.63 -0.71
N ASP A 54 -8.79 -19.11 0.04
CA ASP A 54 -7.60 -18.42 -0.45
C ASP A 54 -7.92 -17.15 -1.29
N GLY A 55 -9.18 -16.76 -1.32
CA GLY A 55 -9.69 -15.59 -2.03
C GLY A 55 -9.43 -14.28 -1.30
N TYR A 56 -9.58 -13.17 -2.03
CA TYR A 56 -9.43 -11.83 -1.47
C TYR A 56 -10.74 -11.06 -1.57
N THR A 57 -11.02 -10.23 -0.56
CA THR A 57 -12.14 -9.29 -0.53
C THR A 57 -11.67 -7.95 0.06
N GLY A 58 -12.38 -6.89 -0.21
CA GLY A 58 -12.08 -5.58 0.34
C GLY A 58 -12.23 -4.43 -0.66
N TYR A 59 -12.10 -3.23 -0.15
CA TYR A 59 -12.17 -2.01 -0.96
C TYR A 59 -11.15 -2.03 -2.11
N ASP A 60 -9.89 -2.35 -1.85
CA ASP A 60 -8.84 -2.42 -2.87
C ASP A 60 -9.08 -3.53 -3.87
N ILE A 61 -9.68 -4.64 -3.43
CA ILE A 61 -10.01 -5.76 -4.32
C ILE A 61 -11.05 -5.33 -5.34
N ASP A 62 -12.10 -4.60 -4.91
CA ASP A 62 -13.09 -4.05 -5.80
C ASP A 62 -12.49 -3.00 -6.77
N VAL A 63 -11.61 -2.12 -6.26
CA VAL A 63 -10.91 -1.11 -7.07
C VAL A 63 -10.08 -1.79 -8.17
N MET A 64 -9.26 -2.79 -7.82
CA MET A 64 -8.36 -3.46 -8.76
C MET A 64 -9.11 -4.36 -9.73
N THR A 65 -10.19 -5.00 -9.29
CA THR A 65 -11.08 -5.79 -10.17
C THR A 65 -11.75 -4.89 -11.21
N THR A 66 -12.19 -3.70 -10.78
CA THR A 66 -12.77 -2.72 -11.72
C THR A 66 -11.72 -2.17 -12.70
N LEU A 67 -10.50 -1.89 -12.22
CA LEU A 67 -9.40 -1.47 -13.09
C LEU A 67 -9.08 -2.51 -14.16
N ALA A 68 -8.99 -3.78 -13.77
CA ALA A 68 -8.74 -4.88 -14.71
C ALA A 68 -9.88 -5.04 -15.74
N ALA A 69 -11.13 -4.92 -15.30
CA ALA A 69 -12.29 -4.95 -16.18
C ALA A 69 -12.28 -3.81 -17.20
N ASP A 70 -11.93 -2.58 -16.78
CA ASP A 70 -11.82 -1.43 -17.67
C ASP A 70 -10.63 -1.56 -18.66
N LEU A 71 -9.57 -2.30 -18.27
CA LEU A 71 -8.47 -2.68 -19.17
C LEU A 71 -8.84 -3.83 -20.12
N GLY A 72 -9.92 -4.54 -19.87
CA GLY A 72 -10.32 -5.74 -20.63
C GLY A 72 -9.41 -6.95 -20.34
N VAL A 73 -8.87 -7.08 -19.12
CA VAL A 73 -7.93 -8.13 -18.73
C VAL A 73 -8.38 -8.82 -17.43
N GLU A 74 -7.80 -9.97 -17.13
CA GLU A 74 -7.97 -10.66 -15.85
C GLU A 74 -7.12 -10.01 -14.74
N VAL A 75 -7.64 -9.97 -13.51
CA VAL A 75 -6.86 -9.58 -12.33
C VAL A 75 -6.29 -10.82 -11.64
N GLU A 76 -5.00 -10.75 -11.27
CA GLU A 76 -4.31 -11.76 -10.48
C GLU A 76 -3.75 -11.09 -9.22
N PHE A 77 -4.26 -11.49 -8.04
CA PHE A 77 -3.76 -10.98 -6.75
C PHE A 77 -2.54 -11.78 -6.31
N VAL A 78 -1.39 -11.10 -6.23
CA VAL A 78 -0.10 -11.69 -5.85
C VAL A 78 0.14 -11.43 -4.35
N PRO A 79 0.23 -12.50 -3.53
CA PRO A 79 0.48 -12.33 -2.10
C PRO A 79 1.80 -11.61 -1.83
N THR A 80 1.77 -10.65 -0.91
CA THR A 80 2.95 -9.94 -0.41
C THR A 80 2.73 -9.53 1.05
N ASP A 81 3.71 -8.91 1.67
CA ASP A 81 3.62 -8.29 2.98
C ASP A 81 4.06 -6.83 2.95
N TRP A 82 3.85 -6.09 4.05
CA TRP A 82 4.17 -4.67 4.13
C TRP A 82 5.67 -4.38 3.96
N LYS A 83 6.54 -5.28 4.42
CA LYS A 83 8.00 -5.18 4.32
C LYS A 83 8.49 -5.30 2.88
N THR A 84 7.83 -6.14 2.09
CA THR A 84 8.22 -6.46 0.70
C THR A 84 7.38 -5.75 -0.36
N LEU A 85 6.35 -4.98 0.04
CA LEU A 85 5.40 -4.33 -0.87
C LEU A 85 6.10 -3.46 -1.94
N VAL A 86 7.03 -2.60 -1.53
CA VAL A 86 7.77 -1.72 -2.45
C VAL A 86 8.72 -2.52 -3.34
N SER A 87 9.51 -3.43 -2.74
CA SER A 87 10.47 -4.24 -3.48
C SER A 87 9.81 -5.18 -4.50
N GLY A 88 8.57 -5.62 -4.24
CA GLY A 88 7.80 -6.41 -5.19
C GLY A 88 7.47 -5.64 -6.47
N VAL A 89 7.05 -4.36 -6.34
CA VAL A 89 6.84 -3.46 -7.50
C VAL A 89 8.15 -3.23 -8.25
N THR A 90 9.22 -2.87 -7.55
CA THR A 90 10.52 -2.55 -8.20
C THR A 90 11.18 -3.76 -8.84
N ALA A 91 10.90 -4.96 -8.35
CA ALA A 91 11.37 -6.23 -8.94
C ALA A 91 10.44 -6.78 -10.04
N GLY A 92 9.33 -6.08 -10.35
CA GLY A 92 8.39 -6.51 -11.38
C GLY A 92 7.58 -7.77 -11.02
N LYS A 93 7.46 -8.11 -9.73
CA LYS A 93 6.62 -9.24 -9.28
C LYS A 93 5.14 -8.98 -9.52
N TYR A 94 4.74 -7.74 -9.52
CA TYR A 94 3.42 -7.23 -9.86
C TYR A 94 3.55 -5.79 -10.39
N GLN A 95 2.61 -5.38 -11.21
CA GLN A 95 2.66 -4.09 -11.90
C GLN A 95 2.11 -2.94 -11.06
N ILE A 96 1.34 -3.24 -10.00
CA ILE A 96 0.63 -2.27 -9.17
C ILE A 96 0.31 -2.86 -7.80
N THR A 97 0.11 -2.01 -6.82
CA THR A 97 -0.53 -2.41 -5.54
C THR A 97 -1.88 -1.73 -5.40
N GLY A 98 -2.70 -2.21 -4.48
CA GLY A 98 -3.82 -1.44 -3.94
C GLY A 98 -3.37 -0.23 -3.13
N SER A 99 -4.16 0.15 -2.15
CA SER A 99 -3.89 1.30 -1.30
C SER A 99 -2.56 1.20 -0.57
N ALA A 100 -1.75 2.23 -0.72
CA ALA A 100 -0.52 2.41 0.05
C ALA A 100 -0.40 3.85 0.53
N SER A 101 -0.07 4.04 1.79
CA SER A 101 0.21 5.37 2.34
C SER A 101 1.35 6.02 1.58
N ILE A 102 1.16 7.25 1.10
CA ILE A 102 2.22 8.03 0.48
C ILE A 102 3.24 8.40 1.56
N SER A 103 4.50 8.05 1.32
CA SER A 103 5.60 8.44 2.20
C SER A 103 6.87 8.77 1.41
N PRO A 104 7.71 9.71 1.89
CA PRO A 104 8.98 10.04 1.23
C PRO A 104 9.92 8.83 1.09
N ALA A 105 9.87 7.89 2.04
CA ALA A 105 10.71 6.71 2.01
C ALA A 105 10.33 5.76 0.86
N ARG A 106 9.03 5.50 0.66
CA ARG A 106 8.53 4.67 -0.44
C ARG A 106 8.70 5.37 -1.78
N ALA A 107 8.46 6.70 -1.85
CA ALA A 107 8.58 7.51 -3.05
C ALA A 107 10.01 7.60 -3.61
N LYS A 108 11.04 7.27 -2.81
CA LYS A 108 12.43 7.15 -3.29
C LYS A 108 12.65 5.90 -4.15
N ALA A 109 11.83 4.88 -3.99
CA ALA A 109 12.03 3.57 -4.61
C ALA A 109 10.95 3.19 -5.62
N ALA A 110 9.72 3.68 -5.46
CA ALA A 110 8.59 3.38 -6.34
C ALA A 110 7.83 4.67 -6.71
N GLY A 111 7.16 4.64 -7.84
CA GLY A 111 6.23 5.68 -8.26
C GLY A 111 4.89 5.54 -7.52
N TYR A 112 4.13 6.62 -7.53
CA TYR A 112 2.77 6.67 -6.99
C TYR A 112 1.80 7.18 -8.04
N SER A 113 0.56 6.69 -7.98
CA SER A 113 -0.56 7.37 -8.60
C SER A 113 -0.89 8.68 -7.86
N GLN A 114 -1.79 9.49 -8.42
CA GLN A 114 -2.49 10.49 -7.61
C GLN A 114 -3.28 9.81 -6.49
N SER A 115 -3.45 10.53 -5.37
CA SER A 115 -4.24 10.04 -4.24
C SER A 115 -5.72 9.97 -4.59
N TYR A 116 -6.39 8.92 -4.14
CA TYR A 116 -7.85 8.75 -4.29
C TYR A 116 -8.58 8.60 -2.97
N PHE A 117 -7.86 8.52 -1.86
CA PHE A 117 -8.41 8.44 -0.51
C PHE A 117 -7.44 9.04 0.51
N SER A 118 -7.89 9.31 1.74
CA SER A 118 -7.03 9.75 2.85
C SER A 118 -7.42 9.05 4.13
N LEU A 119 -6.42 8.69 4.91
CA LEU A 119 -6.56 8.07 6.22
C LEU A 119 -5.96 8.97 7.29
N ALA A 120 -6.33 8.73 8.54
CA ALA A 120 -5.66 9.30 9.69
C ALA A 120 -5.30 8.17 10.66
N THR A 121 -4.28 8.37 11.50
CA THR A 121 -3.83 7.40 12.48
C THR A 121 -4.53 7.66 13.82
N VAL A 122 -4.99 6.58 14.44
CA VAL A 122 -5.60 6.56 15.77
C VAL A 122 -5.01 5.41 16.60
N PRO A 123 -4.96 5.54 17.94
CA PRO A 123 -4.51 4.48 18.82
C PRO A 123 -5.67 3.60 19.29
N LEU A 124 -5.42 2.30 19.41
CA LEU A 124 -6.30 1.32 20.04
C LEU A 124 -5.63 0.71 21.26
N VAL A 125 -6.44 0.43 22.27
CA VAL A 125 -6.04 -0.21 23.52
C VAL A 125 -7.08 -1.27 23.89
N ARG A 126 -6.79 -2.09 24.90
CA ARG A 126 -7.80 -3.00 25.46
C ARG A 126 -8.94 -2.21 26.11
N SER A 127 -10.16 -2.70 25.95
CA SER A 127 -11.36 -2.08 26.54
C SER A 127 -11.31 -2.06 28.08
N ASP A 128 -10.69 -3.08 28.70
CA ASP A 128 -10.51 -3.18 30.16
C ASP A 128 -9.42 -2.25 30.73
N SER A 129 -8.68 -1.50 29.89
CA SER A 129 -7.73 -0.49 30.34
C SER A 129 -8.40 0.70 31.08
N GLY A 130 -9.73 0.75 31.11
CA GLY A 130 -10.49 1.82 31.77
C GLY A 130 -10.11 3.19 31.24
N ASP A 131 -9.89 4.14 32.14
CA ASP A 131 -9.51 5.53 31.84
C ASP A 131 -8.00 5.77 31.84
N LYS A 132 -7.18 4.71 31.77
CA LYS A 132 -5.71 4.83 31.76
C LYS A 132 -5.22 5.67 30.57
N PHE A 133 -5.86 5.52 29.40
CA PHE A 133 -5.47 6.18 28.17
C PHE A 133 -6.63 7.05 27.65
N LYS A 134 -6.43 8.37 27.64
CA LYS A 134 -7.42 9.37 27.22
C LYS A 134 -6.96 10.21 26.05
N ASP A 135 -5.66 10.31 25.83
CA ASP A 135 -5.07 11.02 24.68
C ASP A 135 -3.68 10.45 24.36
N TRP A 136 -3.07 10.92 23.30
CA TRP A 136 -1.76 10.56 22.79
C TRP A 136 -0.66 10.61 23.86
N ALA A 137 -0.65 11.64 24.71
CA ALA A 137 0.34 11.81 25.75
C ALA A 137 0.32 10.70 26.81
N ASP A 138 -0.83 10.05 27.02
CA ASP A 138 -0.92 8.94 27.97
C ASP A 138 -0.23 7.68 27.47
N LEU A 139 0.01 7.58 26.16
CA LEU A 139 0.70 6.47 25.52
C LEU A 139 2.21 6.69 25.42
N ASP A 140 2.71 7.93 25.56
CA ASP A 140 4.13 8.26 25.51
C ASP A 140 4.77 8.24 26.89
N LYS A 141 4.81 7.07 27.51
CA LYS A 141 5.40 6.86 28.84
C LYS A 141 6.34 5.66 28.84
N PRO A 142 7.40 5.65 29.67
CA PRO A 142 8.42 4.57 29.68
C PRO A 142 7.89 3.18 30.04
N ASP A 143 6.76 3.13 30.74
CA ASP A 143 6.06 1.89 31.14
C ASP A 143 4.96 1.44 30.18
N VAL A 144 4.80 2.14 29.05
CA VAL A 144 3.82 1.81 28.01
C VAL A 144 4.52 1.18 26.81
N THR A 145 3.97 0.09 26.33
CA THR A 145 4.42 -0.58 25.09
C THR A 145 3.44 -0.33 23.96
N VAL A 146 3.92 0.29 22.88
CA VAL A 146 3.10 0.55 21.67
C VAL A 146 3.57 -0.34 20.52
N ALA A 147 2.65 -1.11 19.95
CA ALA A 147 2.93 -2.03 18.86
C ALA A 147 2.66 -1.41 17.48
N ALA A 148 3.41 -1.86 16.48
CA ALA A 148 3.17 -1.58 15.07
C ALA A 148 3.64 -2.75 14.20
N THR A 149 3.09 -2.88 12.99
CA THR A 149 3.53 -3.91 12.03
C THR A 149 4.70 -3.40 11.19
N LEU A 150 5.73 -4.25 11.04
CA LEU A 150 6.94 -3.98 10.26
C LEU A 150 6.63 -3.64 8.80
N GLY A 151 7.30 -2.64 8.24
CA GLY A 151 7.14 -2.19 6.85
C GLY A 151 5.95 -1.25 6.62
N THR A 152 5.09 -1.03 7.63
CA THR A 152 3.99 -0.07 7.57
C THR A 152 4.49 1.36 7.81
N THR A 153 3.64 2.36 7.55
CA THR A 153 3.92 3.74 7.96
C THR A 153 3.81 3.91 9.47
N GLN A 154 3.00 3.09 10.13
CA GLN A 154 2.81 3.09 11.58
C GLN A 154 4.08 2.69 12.32
N GLU A 155 4.93 1.82 11.77
CA GLU A 155 6.25 1.50 12.34
C GLU A 155 7.10 2.76 12.59
N LYS A 156 7.06 3.72 11.67
CA LYS A 156 7.77 5.01 11.83
C LYS A 156 7.04 5.95 12.77
N GLN A 157 5.72 5.94 12.71
CA GLN A 157 4.88 6.79 13.55
C GLN A 157 4.98 6.43 15.03
N VAL A 158 5.15 5.15 15.41
CA VAL A 158 5.34 4.79 16.83
C VAL A 158 6.61 5.42 17.39
N VAL A 159 7.69 5.48 16.62
CA VAL A 159 8.94 6.12 17.03
C VAL A 159 8.79 7.65 17.13
N GLU A 160 8.05 8.23 16.17
CA GLU A 160 7.83 9.69 16.13
C GLU A 160 6.85 10.17 17.20
N PHE A 161 5.74 9.43 17.41
CA PHE A 161 4.67 9.88 18.30
C PHE A 161 4.89 9.55 19.76
N PHE A 162 5.70 8.52 20.03
CA PHE A 162 5.91 7.96 21.37
C PHE A 162 7.40 7.74 21.67
N PRO A 163 8.23 8.80 21.62
CA PRO A 163 9.68 8.68 21.83
C PRO A 163 10.08 8.16 23.21
N SER A 164 9.20 8.26 24.21
CA SER A 164 9.44 7.78 25.58
C SER A 164 8.92 6.36 25.82
N ALA A 165 7.99 5.87 25.00
CA ALA A 165 7.37 4.56 25.15
C ALA A 165 8.29 3.42 24.64
N GLN A 166 7.96 2.19 25.03
CA GLN A 166 8.56 1.00 24.46
C GLN A 166 7.88 0.68 23.13
N HIS A 167 8.68 0.30 22.11
CA HIS A 167 8.15 -0.03 20.80
C HIS A 167 8.23 -1.54 20.55
N LYS A 168 7.09 -2.13 20.14
CA LYS A 168 7.02 -3.54 19.76
C LYS A 168 6.68 -3.67 18.28
N ILE A 169 7.69 -3.96 17.47
CA ILE A 169 7.50 -4.13 16.04
C ILE A 169 7.24 -5.61 15.73
N VAL A 170 6.14 -5.87 15.06
CA VAL A 170 5.63 -7.22 14.76
C VAL A 170 5.77 -7.49 13.26
N GLU A 171 6.29 -8.67 12.90
CA GLU A 171 6.44 -9.08 11.49
C GLU A 171 5.30 -10.03 11.08
N ALA A 172 4.80 -9.85 9.85
CA ALA A 172 3.79 -10.75 9.29
C ALA A 172 4.23 -12.24 9.37
N PRO A 173 3.33 -13.19 9.62
CA PRO A 173 1.86 -13.04 9.61
C PRO A 173 1.26 -12.52 10.92
N ALA A 174 2.06 -12.30 11.97
CA ALA A 174 1.54 -11.71 13.21
C ALA A 174 1.12 -10.26 13.00
N ARG A 175 0.12 -9.81 13.76
CA ARG A 175 -0.42 -8.46 13.69
C ARG A 175 -0.29 -7.76 15.05
N ASP A 176 0.00 -6.48 14.99
CA ASP A 176 0.21 -5.62 16.16
C ASP A 176 -1.00 -5.57 17.11
N PHE A 177 -2.23 -5.51 16.58
CA PHE A 177 -3.44 -5.54 17.42
C PHE A 177 -3.58 -6.85 18.22
N GLN A 178 -3.05 -7.97 17.72
CA GLN A 178 -3.04 -9.25 18.43
C GLN A 178 -2.15 -9.21 19.67
N GLU A 179 -1.08 -8.40 19.64
CA GLU A 179 -0.23 -8.17 20.80
C GLU A 179 -0.98 -7.42 21.90
N VAL A 180 -1.84 -6.47 21.52
CA VAL A 180 -2.71 -5.75 22.46
C VAL A 180 -3.78 -6.67 23.06
N LEU A 181 -4.47 -7.45 22.22
CA LEU A 181 -5.45 -8.45 22.69
C LEU A 181 -4.85 -9.44 23.67
N ALA A 182 -3.61 -9.88 23.41
CA ALA A 182 -2.89 -10.82 24.26
C ALA A 182 -2.25 -10.18 25.51
N GLY A 183 -2.37 -8.87 25.71
CA GLY A 183 -1.77 -8.13 26.82
C GLY A 183 -0.24 -8.03 26.77
N ARG A 184 0.37 -8.24 25.58
CA ARG A 184 1.81 -8.14 25.34
C ARG A 184 2.24 -6.77 24.83
N ALA A 185 1.28 -5.90 24.52
CA ALA A 185 1.42 -4.47 24.29
C ALA A 185 0.23 -3.74 24.92
N ASP A 186 0.44 -2.51 25.35
CA ASP A 186 -0.63 -1.67 25.91
C ASP A 186 -1.52 -1.07 24.82
N ALA A 187 -0.91 -0.69 23.70
CA ALA A 187 -1.57 -0.06 22.56
C ALA A 187 -0.98 -0.51 21.24
N HIS A 188 -1.72 -0.31 20.16
CA HIS A 188 -1.19 -0.20 18.82
C HIS A 188 -1.79 1.01 18.10
N ILE A 189 -1.14 1.45 17.01
CA ILE A 189 -1.67 2.53 16.17
C ILE A 189 -1.97 2.01 14.79
N THR A 190 -3.12 2.42 14.26
CA THR A 190 -3.56 2.04 12.92
C THR A 190 -4.37 3.13 12.25
N SER A 191 -4.84 2.88 11.01
CA SER A 191 -5.76 3.79 10.34
C SER A 191 -7.12 3.85 11.03
N ASN A 192 -7.76 5.01 10.97
CA ASN A 192 -9.10 5.20 11.51
C ASN A 192 -10.12 4.19 10.95
N VAL A 193 -10.01 3.82 9.67
CA VAL A 193 -10.92 2.84 9.05
C VAL A 193 -10.68 1.42 9.56
N GLU A 194 -9.44 1.00 9.73
CA GLU A 194 -9.14 -0.31 10.33
C GLU A 194 -9.54 -0.35 11.81
N ALA A 195 -9.29 0.74 12.53
CA ALA A 195 -9.66 0.85 13.94
C ALA A 195 -11.15 0.57 14.17
N LEU A 196 -12.02 1.15 13.35
CA LEU A 196 -13.47 0.91 13.41
C LEU A 196 -13.81 -0.57 13.18
N LYS A 197 -13.16 -1.22 12.21
CA LYS A 197 -13.38 -2.64 11.93
C LYS A 197 -12.86 -3.56 13.04
N LEU A 198 -11.73 -3.20 13.62
CA LEU A 198 -11.15 -3.97 14.73
C LEU A 198 -12.04 -3.93 15.97
N VAL A 199 -12.60 -2.76 16.34
CA VAL A 199 -13.50 -2.68 17.51
C VAL A 199 -14.88 -3.32 17.26
N GLU A 200 -15.36 -3.33 16.00
CA GLU A 200 -16.54 -4.12 15.63
C GLU A 200 -16.30 -5.63 15.77
N GLN A 201 -15.11 -6.11 15.39
CA GLN A 201 -14.75 -7.54 15.38
C GLN A 201 -14.28 -8.04 16.75
N TYR A 202 -13.59 -7.20 17.50
CA TYR A 202 -12.97 -7.52 18.79
C TYR A 202 -13.49 -6.57 19.89
N PRO A 203 -14.56 -6.92 20.63
CA PRO A 203 -15.10 -6.07 21.70
C PRO A 203 -14.11 -5.77 22.84
N ASP A 204 -13.03 -6.57 22.93
CA ASP A 204 -11.93 -6.35 23.88
C ASP A 204 -10.98 -5.22 23.46
N LEU A 205 -11.19 -4.60 22.29
CA LEU A 205 -10.48 -3.40 21.85
C LEU A 205 -11.38 -2.16 21.91
N LYS A 206 -10.78 -1.02 22.16
CA LYS A 206 -11.40 0.30 22.01
C LYS A 206 -10.44 1.30 21.38
N ILE A 207 -11.01 2.27 20.67
CA ILE A 207 -10.26 3.43 20.18
C ILE A 207 -10.06 4.39 21.37
N VAL A 208 -8.84 4.88 21.57
CA VAL A 208 -8.59 5.93 22.57
C VAL A 208 -9.26 7.21 22.08
N PRO A 209 -10.03 7.93 22.95
CA PRO A 209 -10.76 9.14 22.57
C PRO A 209 -9.82 10.35 22.46
N VAL A 210 -8.84 10.24 21.57
CA VAL A 210 -7.84 11.29 21.35
C VAL A 210 -8.48 12.60 20.92
N SER A 211 -7.86 13.72 21.27
CA SER A 211 -8.30 15.07 20.91
C SER A 211 -8.44 15.27 19.40
N ALA A 212 -7.55 14.65 18.63
CA ALA A 212 -7.63 14.56 17.16
C ALA A 212 -6.80 13.38 16.63
N PRO A 213 -7.24 12.71 15.55
CA PRO A 213 -6.39 11.78 14.82
C PRO A 213 -5.12 12.46 14.31
N ARG A 214 -4.01 11.71 14.25
CA ARG A 214 -2.73 12.21 13.74
C ARG A 214 -2.45 11.72 12.32
N ALA A 215 -1.42 12.30 11.69
CA ALA A 215 -0.88 11.89 10.40
C ALA A 215 -1.95 11.63 9.33
N LYS A 216 -2.74 12.66 8.99
CA LYS A 216 -3.62 12.58 7.82
C LYS A 216 -2.76 12.26 6.58
N THR A 217 -2.89 11.05 6.09
CA THR A 217 -2.02 10.48 5.05
C THR A 217 -2.83 10.19 3.80
N PRO A 218 -2.45 10.77 2.65
CA PRO A 218 -3.05 10.41 1.38
C PRO A 218 -2.66 8.99 0.99
N ILE A 219 -3.59 8.29 0.38
CA ILE A 219 -3.46 6.91 -0.09
C ILE A 219 -3.43 6.90 -1.62
N ALA A 220 -2.51 6.13 -2.17
CA ALA A 220 -2.33 5.97 -3.61
C ALA A 220 -1.86 4.55 -3.95
N MET A 221 -1.82 4.22 -5.23
CA MET A 221 -1.29 2.97 -5.74
C MET A 221 0.23 3.09 -5.94
N LEU A 222 0.99 2.06 -5.57
CA LEU A 222 2.42 1.97 -5.91
C LEU A 222 2.59 1.38 -7.30
N LEU A 223 3.52 1.95 -8.05
CA LEU A 223 3.79 1.66 -9.47
C LEU A 223 5.32 1.65 -9.71
N PRO A 224 5.83 1.03 -10.79
CA PRO A 224 7.21 1.23 -11.21
C PRO A 224 7.50 2.72 -11.42
N GLN A 225 8.59 3.21 -10.82
CA GLN A 225 8.88 4.66 -10.76
C GLN A 225 9.22 5.26 -12.13
N ASP A 226 9.81 4.49 -13.00
CA ASP A 226 10.26 4.88 -14.33
C ASP A 226 9.22 4.65 -15.44
N ASP A 227 8.07 4.06 -15.12
CA ASP A 227 6.99 3.81 -16.08
C ASP A 227 5.95 4.92 -16.10
N GLN A 228 6.33 6.06 -16.71
CA GLN A 228 5.45 7.21 -16.80
C GLN A 228 4.18 6.94 -17.63
N VAL A 229 4.23 6.01 -18.57
CA VAL A 229 3.06 5.64 -19.40
C VAL A 229 2.01 4.97 -18.51
N TRP A 230 2.43 4.01 -17.67
CA TRP A 230 1.54 3.32 -16.73
C TRP A 230 1.00 4.28 -15.65
N ILE A 231 1.86 5.12 -15.07
CA ILE A 231 1.47 6.14 -14.08
C ILE A 231 0.42 7.09 -14.68
N ASN A 232 0.61 7.58 -15.90
CA ASN A 232 -0.33 8.49 -16.57
C ASN A 232 -1.67 7.81 -16.85
N TYR A 233 -1.66 6.55 -17.29
CA TYR A 233 -2.90 5.79 -17.49
C TYR A 233 -3.68 5.66 -16.16
N ILE A 234 -3.04 5.23 -15.09
CA ILE A 234 -3.67 5.09 -13.78
C ILE A 234 -4.20 6.43 -13.27
N ASN A 235 -3.45 7.51 -13.42
CA ASN A 235 -3.90 8.85 -13.02
C ASN A 235 -5.13 9.31 -13.81
N THR A 236 -5.17 9.04 -15.10
CA THR A 236 -6.34 9.32 -15.94
C THR A 236 -7.54 8.48 -15.51
N TRP A 237 -7.34 7.17 -15.29
CA TRP A 237 -8.38 6.28 -14.80
C TRP A 237 -8.95 6.75 -13.45
N ILE A 238 -8.08 7.08 -12.48
CA ILE A 238 -8.50 7.61 -11.18
C ILE A 238 -9.33 8.90 -11.34
N ALA A 239 -8.89 9.83 -12.20
CA ALA A 239 -9.62 11.08 -12.42
C ALA A 239 -11.03 10.81 -12.96
N LEU A 240 -11.17 9.96 -13.98
CA LEU A 240 -12.47 9.58 -14.54
C LEU A 240 -13.36 8.88 -13.53
N LYS A 241 -12.80 7.97 -12.72
CA LYS A 241 -13.53 7.25 -11.67
C LYS A 241 -13.98 8.17 -10.53
N LYS A 242 -13.20 9.20 -10.19
CA LYS A 242 -13.62 10.22 -9.23
C LYS A 242 -14.82 11.01 -9.73
N GLU A 243 -14.77 11.51 -10.95
CA GLU A 243 -15.88 12.25 -11.57
C GLU A 243 -17.15 11.39 -11.67
N ALA A 244 -17.02 10.08 -11.85
CA ALA A 244 -18.12 9.14 -11.88
C ALA A 244 -18.67 8.74 -10.48
N GLY A 245 -18.09 9.26 -9.38
CA GLY A 245 -18.50 8.91 -8.00
C GLY A 245 -18.11 7.50 -7.55
N PHE A 246 -17.31 6.78 -8.32
CA PHE A 246 -16.96 5.38 -8.05
C PHE A 246 -16.32 5.15 -6.69
N PHE A 247 -15.36 6.01 -6.31
CA PHE A 247 -14.68 5.88 -5.03
C PHE A 247 -15.58 6.21 -3.83
N ASP A 248 -16.52 7.14 -4.00
CA ASP A 248 -17.50 7.49 -2.97
C ASP A 248 -18.50 6.35 -2.74
N ASP A 249 -18.95 5.71 -3.81
CA ASP A 249 -19.87 4.57 -3.71
C ASP A 249 -19.18 3.35 -3.10
N LEU A 250 -17.93 3.07 -3.45
CA LEU A 250 -17.14 2.04 -2.78
C LEU A 250 -16.85 2.40 -1.31
N GLY A 251 -16.57 3.67 -1.02
CA GLY A 251 -16.41 4.16 0.34
C GLY A 251 -17.64 3.87 1.21
N LYS A 252 -18.85 4.12 0.69
CA LYS A 252 -20.12 3.76 1.35
C LYS A 252 -20.27 2.25 1.50
N LYS A 253 -20.04 1.47 0.43
CA LYS A 253 -20.11 -0.01 0.46
C LYS A 253 -19.27 -0.60 1.59
N TRP A 254 -18.05 -0.12 1.74
CA TRP A 254 -17.08 -0.61 2.71
C TRP A 254 -17.10 0.15 4.05
N ARG A 255 -18.01 1.14 4.21
CA ARG A 255 -18.11 1.99 5.41
C ARG A 255 -16.77 2.64 5.78
N LEU A 256 -16.12 3.27 4.80
CA LEU A 256 -14.88 4.02 4.98
C LEU A 256 -15.14 5.49 5.33
N THR A 257 -16.33 5.99 5.01
CA THR A 257 -16.81 7.34 5.32
C THR A 257 -18.08 7.19 6.16
N GLU A 258 -18.10 7.81 7.30
CA GLU A 258 -19.33 8.04 8.06
C GLU A 258 -20.09 9.24 7.49
#